data_539036d90ddd906235d5f31aa936e709
#
_entry.id   539036d90ddd906235d5f31aa936e709
#
_cell.length_a   1.000
_cell.length_b   1.000
_cell.length_c   1.000
_cell.angle_alpha   90.00
_cell.angle_beta   90.00
_cell.angle_gamma   90.00
#
_symmetry.space_group_name_H-M   'P 1'
#
loop_
_entity.id
_entity.type
_entity.pdbx_description
1 polymer ?
#
loop_
_entity_poly.entity_id
_entity_poly.type
_entity_poly.pdbx_seq_one_letter_code
_entity_poly.pdbx_strand_id
1 'polypeptide(L)'
;MSEAAEYARAKRVVLKGDLPIGVDRNSVDTWVYPNLFRMNTSTGAPPDYFDKNGQNWGFPTYNWEEMSKDNYAWWRARLTQVLLFHSFLYSFLLNP
;
A
#
# COMPACT_ATOMS: atom_id res chain seq x y z
N MET A 1 -0.42 15.57 -8.59
CA MET A 1 0.91 14.95 -8.36
C MET A 1 2.05 15.71 -9.04
N SER A 2 1.93 16.08 -10.31
CA SER A 2 3.01 16.80 -11.00
C SER A 2 3.32 18.15 -10.37
N GLU A 3 2.30 18.92 -9.99
CA GLU A 3 2.47 20.21 -9.32
C GLU A 3 3.15 20.05 -7.95
N ALA A 4 2.73 19.03 -7.18
CA ALA A 4 3.33 18.76 -5.87
C ALA A 4 4.81 18.35 -6.00
N ALA A 5 5.14 17.52 -7.00
CA ALA A 5 6.51 17.10 -7.26
C ALA A 5 7.39 18.27 -7.71
N GLU A 6 6.88 19.17 -8.56
CA GLU A 6 7.58 20.39 -8.97
C GLU A 6 7.86 21.31 -7.77
N TYR A 7 6.86 21.51 -6.94
CA TYR A 7 7.02 22.35 -5.75
C TYR A 7 8.03 21.75 -4.78
N ALA A 8 7.96 20.44 -4.54
CA ALA A 8 8.90 19.75 -3.67
C ALA A 8 10.33 19.88 -4.19
N ARG A 9 10.53 19.71 -5.49
CA ARG A 9 11.84 19.87 -6.13
C ARG A 9 12.37 21.29 -5.98
N ALA A 10 11.54 22.30 -6.23
CA ALA A 10 11.92 23.70 -6.07
C ALA A 10 12.35 24.00 -4.64
N LYS A 11 11.79 23.31 -3.64
CA LYS A 11 12.15 23.42 -2.23
C LYS A 11 13.21 22.43 -1.77
N ARG A 12 13.78 21.65 -2.68
CA ARG A 12 14.78 20.59 -2.39
C ARG A 12 14.27 19.54 -1.41
N VAL A 13 12.99 19.19 -1.51
CA VAL A 13 12.35 18.14 -0.72
C VAL A 13 12.18 16.91 -1.59
N VAL A 14 12.65 15.76 -1.11
CA VAL A 14 12.48 14.48 -1.80
C VAL A 14 11.16 13.87 -1.38
N LEU A 15 10.31 13.55 -2.37
CA LEU A 15 9.10 12.79 -2.14
C LEU A 15 9.41 11.29 -2.27
N LYS A 16 9.11 10.54 -1.22
CA LYS A 16 9.30 9.10 -1.18
C LYS A 16 7.95 8.41 -1.23
N GLY A 17 7.74 7.57 -2.24
CA GLY A 17 6.56 6.71 -2.29
C GLY A 17 6.67 5.59 -1.28
N ASP A 18 5.54 5.16 -0.75
CA ASP A 18 5.44 4.03 0.15
C ASP A 18 4.23 3.19 -0.23
N LEU A 19 4.32 1.87 0.01
CA LEU A 19 3.24 0.93 -0.26
C LEU A 19 2.71 0.41 1.07
N PRO A 20 1.54 0.90 1.53
CA PRO A 20 0.94 0.35 2.73
C PRO A 20 0.51 -1.10 2.49
N ILE A 21 0.97 -2.02 3.31
CA ILE A 21 0.66 -3.45 3.18
C ILE A 21 -0.74 -3.74 3.73
N GLY A 22 -1.10 -3.08 4.82
CA GLY A 22 -2.42 -3.24 5.44
C GLY A 22 -3.47 -2.35 4.81
N VAL A 23 -4.70 -2.84 4.77
CA VAL A 23 -5.87 -2.11 4.29
C VAL A 23 -6.81 -1.93 5.48
N ASP A 24 -7.34 -0.73 5.67
CA ASP A 24 -8.28 -0.46 6.74
C ASP A 24 -9.51 -1.35 6.61
N ARG A 25 -9.97 -1.90 7.73
CA ARG A 25 -11.13 -2.81 7.77
C ARG A 25 -12.40 -2.16 7.25
N ASN A 26 -12.52 -0.86 7.39
CA ASN A 26 -13.67 -0.06 6.96
C ASN A 26 -13.35 0.79 5.72
N SER A 27 -12.43 0.33 4.88
CA SER A 27 -12.04 1.04 3.67
C SER A 27 -12.99 0.78 2.49
N VAL A 28 -12.83 1.58 1.45
CA VAL A 28 -13.53 1.37 0.18
C VAL A 28 -13.15 0.02 -0.44
N ASP A 29 -11.89 -0.39 -0.34
CA ASP A 29 -11.43 -1.65 -0.90
C ASP A 29 -12.15 -2.85 -0.28
N THR A 30 -12.30 -2.89 1.03
CA THR A 30 -13.02 -3.97 1.71
C THR A 30 -14.52 -3.91 1.46
N TRP A 31 -15.06 -2.74 1.19
CA TRP A 31 -16.47 -2.55 0.85
C TRP A 31 -16.79 -3.01 -0.58
N VAL A 32 -15.96 -2.61 -1.55
CA VAL A 32 -16.16 -2.93 -2.96
C VAL A 32 -15.77 -4.38 -3.28
N TYR A 33 -14.71 -4.89 -2.65
CA TYR A 33 -14.15 -6.22 -2.91
C TYR A 33 -14.08 -7.06 -1.63
N PRO A 34 -15.19 -7.29 -0.91
CA PRO A 34 -15.17 -7.99 0.37
C PRO A 34 -14.64 -9.43 0.27
N ASN A 35 -14.78 -10.07 -0.88
CA ASN A 35 -14.29 -11.43 -1.11
C ASN A 35 -12.76 -11.54 -1.22
N LEU A 36 -12.06 -10.43 -1.47
CA LEU A 36 -10.60 -10.42 -1.57
C LEU A 36 -9.91 -10.36 -0.20
N PHE A 37 -10.67 -10.13 0.86
CA PHE A 37 -10.13 -9.97 2.21
C PHE A 37 -10.78 -10.96 3.17
N ARG A 38 -10.00 -11.43 4.13
CA ARG A 38 -10.51 -12.25 5.23
C ARG A 38 -10.85 -11.35 6.41
N MET A 39 -12.13 -11.00 6.55
CA MET A 39 -12.60 -10.06 7.56
C MET A 39 -12.64 -10.66 8.97
N ASN A 40 -12.57 -11.97 9.09
CA ASN A 40 -12.56 -12.69 10.38
C ASN A 40 -11.15 -12.85 10.98
N THR A 41 -10.14 -12.29 10.33
CA THR A 41 -8.75 -12.35 10.78
C THR A 41 -8.20 -10.93 10.94
N SER A 42 -7.10 -10.80 11.65
CA SER A 42 -6.38 -9.55 11.82
C SER A 42 -4.89 -9.76 11.61
N THR A 43 -4.28 -8.77 10.96
CA THR A 43 -2.82 -8.72 10.86
C THR A 43 -2.23 -8.17 12.15
N GLY A 44 -0.98 -8.49 12.39
CA GLY A 44 -0.27 -8.04 13.57
C GLY A 44 1.16 -8.54 13.57
N ALA A 45 1.80 -8.47 14.72
CA ALA A 45 3.16 -8.96 14.93
C ALA A 45 3.21 -9.87 16.15
N PRO A 46 4.01 -10.94 16.12
CA PRO A 46 4.21 -11.79 17.29
C PRO A 46 4.97 -11.05 18.38
N PRO A 47 4.94 -11.56 19.62
CA PRO A 47 5.73 -10.99 20.70
C PRO A 47 7.22 -10.93 20.35
N ASP A 48 7.86 -9.82 20.69
CA ASP A 48 9.27 -9.62 20.46
C ASP A 48 9.92 -8.88 21.66
N TYR A 49 11.16 -8.45 21.47
CA TYR A 49 11.90 -7.75 22.52
C TYR A 49 11.25 -6.41 22.91
N PHE A 50 10.65 -5.71 21.94
CA PHE A 50 10.05 -4.39 22.16
C PHE A 50 8.60 -4.49 22.65
N ASP A 51 7.88 -5.56 22.29
CA ASP A 51 6.51 -5.77 22.69
C ASP A 51 6.29 -7.24 23.06
N LYS A 52 6.22 -7.48 24.37
CA LYS A 52 6.09 -8.84 24.93
C LYS A 52 4.75 -9.51 24.64
N ASN A 53 3.72 -8.72 24.36
CA ASN A 53 2.37 -9.22 24.10
C ASN A 53 2.05 -9.35 22.61
N GLY A 54 2.99 -8.93 21.75
CA GLY A 54 2.74 -8.82 20.32
C GLY A 54 1.86 -7.63 19.98
N GLN A 55 1.53 -7.49 18.71
CA GLN A 55 0.73 -6.38 18.21
C GLN A 55 -0.44 -6.89 17.39
N ASN A 56 -1.58 -6.25 17.56
CA ASN A 56 -2.76 -6.44 16.70
C ASN A 56 -3.04 -5.13 15.99
N TRP A 57 -2.77 -5.09 14.69
CA TRP A 57 -2.96 -3.87 13.89
C TRP A 57 -4.39 -3.71 13.38
N GLY A 58 -5.20 -4.76 13.47
CA GLY A 58 -6.63 -4.70 13.16
C GLY A 58 -6.97 -4.77 11.68
N PHE A 59 -6.00 -4.84 10.77
CA PHE A 59 -6.26 -4.96 9.34
C PHE A 59 -6.71 -6.38 8.99
N PRO A 60 -7.67 -6.55 8.06
CA PRO A 60 -7.99 -7.88 7.56
C PRO A 60 -6.79 -8.47 6.80
N THR A 61 -6.72 -9.79 6.74
CA THR A 61 -5.73 -10.45 5.90
C THR A 61 -6.28 -10.63 4.49
N TYR A 62 -5.38 -10.87 3.54
CA TYR A 62 -5.77 -11.07 2.15
C TYR A 62 -6.24 -12.50 1.91
N ASN A 63 -7.29 -12.66 1.13
CA ASN A 63 -7.75 -13.95 0.65
C ASN A 63 -7.02 -14.28 -0.67
N TRP A 64 -5.85 -14.87 -0.54
CA TRP A 64 -4.99 -15.14 -1.70
C TRP A 64 -5.61 -16.09 -2.72
N GLU A 65 -6.47 -17.01 -2.28
CA GLU A 65 -7.19 -17.90 -3.19
C GLU A 65 -8.12 -17.12 -4.12
N GLU A 66 -8.89 -16.20 -3.57
CA GLU A 66 -9.78 -15.35 -4.36
C GLU A 66 -8.99 -14.39 -5.24
N MET A 67 -7.91 -13.80 -4.72
CA MET A 67 -7.07 -12.90 -5.50
C MET A 67 -6.39 -13.58 -6.67
N SER A 68 -6.06 -14.87 -6.55
CA SER A 68 -5.41 -15.62 -7.62
C SER A 68 -6.34 -15.89 -8.81
N LYS A 69 -7.65 -15.87 -8.63
CA LYS A 69 -8.63 -16.21 -9.69
C LYS A 69 -8.58 -15.25 -10.87
N ASP A 70 -8.26 -13.97 -10.64
CA ASP A 70 -8.07 -12.97 -11.69
C ASP A 70 -6.61 -12.56 -11.86
N ASN A 71 -5.69 -13.47 -11.49
CA ASN A 71 -4.26 -13.26 -11.57
C ASN A 71 -3.79 -12.05 -10.75
N TYR A 72 -4.32 -11.90 -9.54
CA TYR A 72 -3.96 -10.85 -8.59
C TYR A 72 -4.19 -9.43 -9.14
N ALA A 73 -5.30 -9.21 -9.84
CA ALA A 73 -5.60 -7.94 -10.50
C ALA A 73 -5.57 -6.75 -9.53
N TRP A 74 -6.08 -6.93 -8.32
CA TRP A 74 -6.06 -5.87 -7.30
C TRP A 74 -4.64 -5.43 -6.95
N TRP A 75 -3.73 -6.39 -6.72
CA TRP A 75 -2.33 -6.11 -6.43
C TRP A 75 -1.59 -5.54 -7.64
N ARG A 76 -1.87 -6.05 -8.84
CA ARG A 76 -1.26 -5.51 -10.07
C ARG A 76 -1.62 -4.05 -10.28
N ALA A 77 -2.89 -3.70 -10.08
CA ALA A 77 -3.33 -2.30 -10.19
C ALA A 77 -2.63 -1.41 -9.16
N ARG A 78 -2.53 -1.88 -7.93
CA ARG A 78 -1.89 -1.13 -6.84
C ARG A 78 -0.40 -0.91 -7.10
N LEU A 79 0.31 -1.96 -7.48
CA LEU A 79 1.73 -1.88 -7.82
C LEU A 79 1.99 -1.01 -9.04
N THR A 80 1.10 -1.05 -10.03
CA THR A 80 1.19 -0.18 -11.21
C THR A 80 1.11 1.28 -10.82
N GLN A 81 0.20 1.66 -9.93
CA GLN A 81 0.09 3.03 -9.45
C GLN A 81 1.36 3.50 -8.73
N VAL A 82 1.93 2.65 -7.89
CA VAL A 82 3.17 2.97 -7.18
C VAL A 82 4.33 3.11 -8.15
N LEU A 83 4.45 2.23 -9.14
CA LEU A 83 5.50 2.29 -10.16
C LEU A 83 5.38 3.55 -11.03
N LEU A 84 4.18 3.94 -11.43
CA LEU A 84 3.94 5.18 -12.17
C LEU A 84 4.38 6.39 -11.36
N PHE A 85 4.08 6.42 -10.08
CA PHE A 85 4.51 7.48 -9.18
C PHE A 85 6.04 7.55 -9.08
N HIS A 86 6.71 6.42 -8.88
CA HIS A 86 8.17 6.36 -8.82
C HIS A 86 8.82 6.75 -10.15
N SER A 87 8.31 6.26 -11.26
CA SER A 87 8.80 6.63 -12.59
C SER A 87 8.67 8.12 -12.85
N PHE A 88 7.58 8.70 -12.43
CA PHE A 88 7.35 10.13 -12.54
C PHE A 88 8.37 10.92 -11.72
N LEU A 89 8.59 10.56 -10.47
CA LEU A 89 9.58 11.20 -9.61
C LEU A 89 11.00 11.03 -10.15
N TYR A 90 11.33 9.84 -10.61
CA TYR A 90 12.66 9.52 -11.13
C TYR A 90 12.95 10.34 -12.40
N SER A 91 12.02 10.35 -13.33
CA SER A 91 12.12 11.16 -14.55
C SER A 91 12.30 12.65 -14.22
N PHE A 92 11.60 13.11 -13.21
CA PHE A 92 11.64 14.49 -12.76
C PHE A 92 12.98 14.86 -12.10
N LEU A 93 13.60 13.91 -11.40
CA LEU A 93 14.92 14.11 -10.76
C LEU A 93 16.07 14.09 -11.75
N LEU A 94 15.95 13.31 -12.83
CA LEU A 94 17.00 13.18 -13.84
C LEU A 94 16.97 14.26 -14.91
N ASN A 95 15.87 14.95 -15.10
CA ASN A 95 15.71 16.05 -16.05
C ASN A 95 15.55 17.39 -15.31
N PRO A 96 16.64 17.97 -14.85
CA PRO A 96 16.58 19.26 -14.14
C PRO A 96 16.16 20.40 -15.05
#